data_a5da2d50a70cfd258127c5d5b7439ace
#
_entry.id   a5da2d50a70cfd258127c5d5b7439ace
#
_cell.length_a   1.000
_cell.length_b   1.000
_cell.length_c   1.000
_cell.angle_alpha   90.00
_cell.angle_beta   90.00
_cell.angle_gamma   90.00
#
_symmetry.space_group_name_H-M   'P 1'
#
loop_
_entity.id
_entity.type
_entity.pdbx_description
1 polymer ?
#
loop_
_entity_poly.entity_id
_entity_poly.type
_entity_poly.pdbx_seq_one_letter_code
_entity_poly.pdbx_strand_id
1 'polypeptide(L)'
;SPVTKAFDSLSDEPGITISTSLTGTLNQADGPPSNEFTRGSDVSIFADIIRGHRGQKEASIEYREGDKIESIDMLETPVLGRFEFVVPALKDVFEYRVVTPSIVTDWHMVNPYDPPALRSAKWKILPPSYLKMEEFEHDGFGYVRAPEGSEISLTLEIEPLPERVEAKLFSIDGNLSLEG
;
A
#
# COMPACT_ATOMS: atom_id res chain seq x y z
N SER A 1 9.42 47.92 -31.05
CA SER A 1 8.40 47.00 -30.48
C SER A 1 8.70 46.72 -29.02
N PRO A 2 7.87 47.13 -28.11
CA PRO A 2 8.01 46.72 -26.72
C PRO A 2 7.52 45.29 -26.59
N VAL A 3 8.43 44.38 -26.23
CA VAL A 3 8.07 43.04 -25.77
C VAL A 3 7.44 43.19 -24.40
N THR A 4 6.14 43.24 -24.39
CA THR A 4 5.36 43.10 -23.13
C THR A 4 5.52 41.65 -22.70
N LYS A 5 6.47 41.37 -21.81
CA LYS A 5 6.46 40.14 -21.04
C LYS A 5 5.20 40.19 -20.15
N ALA A 6 4.22 39.41 -20.53
CA ALA A 6 3.17 39.05 -19.58
C ALA A 6 3.87 38.31 -18.44
N PHE A 7 4.06 38.99 -17.33
CA PHE A 7 4.23 38.32 -16.06
C PHE A 7 2.86 37.68 -15.75
N ASP A 8 2.75 36.39 -16.07
CA ASP A 8 1.72 35.60 -15.44
C ASP A 8 1.80 35.89 -13.94
N SER A 9 0.76 36.47 -13.41
CA SER A 9 0.58 36.62 -11.99
C SER A 9 0.58 35.22 -11.39
N LEU A 10 1.73 34.79 -10.92
CA LEU A 10 1.80 33.68 -9.96
C LEU A 10 0.90 34.11 -8.84
N SER A 11 -0.27 33.48 -8.74
CA SER A 11 -1.20 33.76 -7.65
C SER A 11 -0.43 33.52 -6.35
N ASP A 12 -0.34 34.55 -5.51
CA ASP A 12 0.24 34.46 -4.16
C ASP A 12 -0.66 33.64 -3.21
N GLU A 13 -1.62 32.91 -3.76
CA GLU A 13 -2.49 32.06 -2.96
C GLU A 13 -1.66 30.96 -2.32
N PRO A 14 -1.78 30.81 -0.99
CA PRO A 14 -1.12 29.73 -0.29
C PRO A 14 -1.56 28.38 -0.87
N GLY A 15 -0.62 27.48 -1.08
CA GLY A 15 -0.84 26.14 -1.63
C GLY A 15 -0.41 25.07 -0.65
N ILE A 16 -1.19 23.99 -0.55
CA ILE A 16 -0.86 22.81 0.25
C ILE A 16 -0.80 21.60 -0.67
N THR A 17 0.25 20.81 -0.51
CA THR A 17 0.32 19.46 -1.08
C THR A 17 0.18 18.44 0.03
N ILE A 18 -0.69 17.45 -0.17
CA ILE A 18 -0.88 16.35 0.76
C ILE A 18 -0.21 15.10 0.21
N SER A 19 0.52 14.42 1.05
CA SER A 19 1.10 13.10 0.76
C SER A 19 0.90 12.15 1.93
N THR A 20 0.85 10.86 1.63
CA THR A 20 0.69 9.81 2.64
C THR A 20 1.78 8.76 2.47
N SER A 21 2.25 8.20 3.58
CA SER A 21 3.23 7.12 3.58
C SER A 21 3.05 6.21 4.80
N LEU A 22 3.64 5.01 4.76
CA LEU A 22 3.81 4.22 5.97
C LEU A 22 4.74 4.94 6.93
N THR A 23 4.35 5.01 8.20
CA THR A 23 5.18 5.63 9.24
C THR A 23 6.52 4.90 9.34
N GLY A 24 7.62 5.67 9.28
CA GLY A 24 8.99 5.13 9.34
C GLY A 24 9.61 4.73 8.00
N THR A 25 8.88 4.79 6.88
CA THR A 25 9.48 4.67 5.55
C THR A 25 9.93 6.04 5.05
N LEU A 26 11.18 6.37 5.31
CA LEU A 26 11.83 7.50 4.66
C LEU A 26 12.00 7.19 3.17
N ASN A 27 11.44 8.03 2.30
CA ASN A 27 11.59 8.05 0.84
C ASN A 27 10.59 7.25 0.00
N GLN A 28 9.34 7.71 -0.02
CA GLN A 28 8.51 7.58 -1.23
C GLN A 28 7.96 8.95 -1.62
N ALA A 29 8.86 9.84 -2.01
CA ALA A 29 8.49 11.20 -2.43
C ALA A 29 8.04 11.32 -3.90
N ASP A 30 8.10 10.28 -4.70
CA ASP A 30 7.96 10.37 -6.16
C ASP A 30 6.87 9.44 -6.78
N GLY A 31 5.89 9.00 -6.00
CA GLY A 31 4.74 8.27 -6.54
C GLY A 31 3.43 9.04 -6.33
N PRO A 32 2.36 8.77 -7.13
CA PRO A 32 1.04 9.25 -6.81
C PRO A 32 0.70 8.77 -5.38
N PRO A 33 0.02 9.58 -4.56
CA PRO A 33 -0.31 9.20 -3.19
C PRO A 33 -1.08 7.88 -3.23
N SER A 34 -0.49 6.84 -2.66
CA SER A 34 -1.20 5.59 -2.46
C SER A 34 -2.27 5.84 -1.41
N ASN A 35 -3.52 5.62 -1.77
CA ASN A 35 -4.63 5.76 -0.83
C ASN A 35 -4.89 4.44 -0.07
N GLU A 36 -4.12 3.40 -0.34
CA GLU A 36 -4.31 2.06 0.19
C GLU A 36 -3.10 1.62 1.03
N PHE A 37 -3.37 1.25 2.26
CA PHE A 37 -2.35 0.79 3.20
C PHE A 37 -2.80 -0.50 3.89
N THR A 38 -1.85 -1.35 4.21
CA THR A 38 -2.14 -2.61 4.91
C THR A 38 -2.90 -2.34 6.20
N ARG A 39 -3.99 -3.04 6.42
CA ARG A 39 -4.78 -2.95 7.65
C ARG A 39 -3.90 -3.15 8.87
N GLY A 40 -4.06 -2.28 9.86
CA GLY A 40 -3.29 -2.30 11.09
C GLY A 40 -1.93 -1.60 11.01
N SER A 41 -1.55 -1.04 9.86
CA SER A 41 -0.33 -0.23 9.76
C SER A 41 -0.55 1.20 10.27
N ASP A 42 0.52 1.84 10.71
CA ASP A 42 0.54 3.25 11.01
C ASP A 42 0.78 4.04 9.73
N VAL A 43 -0.05 5.04 9.47
CA VAL A 43 0.00 5.86 8.26
C VAL A 43 0.28 7.30 8.62
N SER A 44 1.37 7.85 8.09
CA SER A 44 1.68 9.28 8.20
C SER A 44 1.03 10.07 7.07
N ILE A 45 0.32 11.11 7.43
CA ILE A 45 -0.27 12.11 6.53
C ILE A 45 0.58 13.35 6.65
N PHE A 46 1.17 13.78 5.54
CA PHE A 46 1.97 15.00 5.48
C PHE A 46 1.21 16.11 4.75
N ALA A 47 1.32 17.31 5.28
CA ALA A 47 0.86 18.53 4.64
C ALA A 47 2.06 19.45 4.41
N ASP A 48 2.42 19.64 3.14
CA ASP A 48 3.49 20.56 2.73
C ASP A 48 2.89 21.89 2.28
N ILE A 49 3.17 22.96 2.99
CA ILE A 49 2.75 24.30 2.63
C ILE A 49 3.75 24.88 1.63
N ILE A 50 3.41 24.85 0.36
CA ILE A 50 4.33 25.21 -0.74
C ILE A 50 4.48 26.73 -0.87
N ARG A 51 3.40 27.47 -0.57
CA ARG A 51 3.36 28.94 -0.68
C ARG A 51 2.66 29.53 0.53
N GLY A 52 3.05 30.75 0.90
CA GLY A 52 2.43 31.44 2.01
C GLY A 52 2.80 30.93 3.41
N HIS A 53 3.80 30.06 3.52
CA HIS A 53 4.20 29.43 4.78
C HIS A 53 4.67 30.40 5.87
N ARG A 54 5.09 31.62 5.49
CA ARG A 54 5.58 32.62 6.46
C ARG A 54 4.54 33.06 7.50
N GLY A 55 3.26 32.79 7.25
CA GLY A 55 2.16 33.08 8.18
C GLY A 55 1.47 31.82 8.73
N GLN A 56 1.81 30.65 8.22
CA GLN A 56 1.17 29.38 8.56
C GLN A 56 2.06 28.65 9.57
N LYS A 57 1.79 28.83 10.83
CA LYS A 57 2.50 28.14 11.93
C LYS A 57 1.71 26.96 12.48
N GLU A 58 0.51 26.76 11.99
CA GLU A 58 -0.43 25.78 12.50
C GLU A 58 -1.13 25.11 11.32
N ALA A 59 -1.25 23.80 11.40
CA ALA A 59 -2.09 22.98 10.53
C ALA A 59 -2.83 21.99 11.41
N SER A 60 -4.10 21.78 11.12
CA SER A 60 -4.94 20.79 11.79
C SER A 60 -5.47 19.81 10.75
N ILE A 61 -5.69 18.59 11.16
CA ILE A 61 -6.44 17.61 10.39
C ILE A 61 -7.86 17.53 10.95
N GLU A 62 -8.85 17.70 10.09
CA GLU A 62 -10.23 17.37 10.39
C GLU A 62 -10.55 16.01 9.79
N TYR A 63 -11.14 15.12 10.56
CA TYR A 63 -11.53 13.80 10.12
C TYR A 63 -12.96 13.45 10.52
N ARG A 64 -13.56 12.52 9.79
CA ARG A 64 -14.91 12.05 10.05
C ARG A 64 -14.88 10.80 10.91
N GLU A 65 -15.65 10.83 11.99
CA GLU A 65 -15.96 9.69 12.83
C GLU A 65 -17.49 9.52 12.90
N GLY A 66 -18.03 8.70 12.01
CA GLY A 66 -19.47 8.62 11.78
C GLY A 66 -20.03 9.94 11.26
N ASP A 67 -20.99 10.52 11.98
CA ASP A 67 -21.61 11.82 11.63
C ASP A 67 -20.89 13.03 12.23
N LYS A 68 -19.82 12.81 12.97
CA LYS A 68 -19.06 13.88 13.61
C LYS A 68 -17.80 14.22 12.84
N ILE A 69 -17.43 15.48 12.88
CA ILE A 69 -16.13 15.97 12.42
C ILE A 69 -15.32 16.33 13.66
N GLU A 70 -14.18 15.73 13.80
CA GLU A 70 -13.22 16.04 14.84
C GLU A 70 -12.00 16.72 14.23
N SER A 71 -11.32 17.55 15.02
CA SER A 71 -10.14 18.30 14.60
C SER A 71 -9.00 18.05 15.57
N ILE A 72 -7.82 17.76 15.02
CA ILE A 72 -6.59 17.56 15.79
C ILE A 72 -5.47 18.35 15.13
N ASP A 73 -4.63 18.98 15.94
CA ASP A 73 -3.47 19.70 15.45
C ASP A 73 -2.42 18.72 14.89
N MET A 74 -1.86 19.06 13.73
CA MET A 74 -0.76 18.34 13.13
C MET A 74 0.55 18.80 13.77
N LEU A 75 1.52 17.88 13.84
CA LEU A 75 2.84 18.18 14.39
C LEU A 75 3.74 18.81 13.31
N GLU A 76 4.38 19.93 13.64
CA GLU A 76 5.40 20.50 12.77
C GLU A 76 6.61 19.58 12.71
N THR A 77 7.10 19.29 11.52
CA THR A 77 8.30 18.48 11.32
C THR A 77 9.55 19.37 11.24
N PRO A 78 10.78 18.80 11.30
CA PRO A 78 12.00 19.56 11.09
C PRO A 78 12.12 20.18 9.67
N VAL A 79 11.29 19.72 8.72
CA VAL A 79 11.22 20.29 7.36
C VAL A 79 10.30 21.50 7.41
N LEU A 80 10.83 22.65 7.03
CA LEU A 80 10.08 23.91 7.05
C LEU A 80 8.80 23.84 6.22
N GLY A 81 7.67 24.18 6.83
CA GLY A 81 6.35 24.18 6.20
C GLY A 81 5.73 22.79 6.03
N ARG A 82 6.33 21.75 6.62
CA ARG A 82 5.77 20.41 6.62
C ARG A 82 5.19 20.06 7.98
N PHE A 83 3.97 19.61 7.97
CA PHE A 83 3.24 19.10 9.13
C PHE A 83 2.93 17.61 8.95
N GLU A 84 2.86 16.88 10.04
CA GLU A 84 2.60 15.44 10.05
C GLU A 84 1.46 15.12 11.02
N PHE A 85 0.61 14.20 10.61
CA PHE A 85 -0.35 13.52 11.47
C PHE A 85 -0.21 12.01 11.24
N VAL A 86 -0.19 11.23 12.32
CA VAL A 86 -0.11 9.77 12.25
C VAL A 86 -1.46 9.17 12.58
N VAL A 87 -2.01 8.41 11.65
CA VAL A 87 -3.18 7.54 11.88
C VAL A 87 -2.65 6.22 12.42
N PRO A 88 -2.85 5.93 13.71
CA PRO A 88 -2.33 4.70 14.30
C PRO A 88 -3.19 3.50 13.91
N ALA A 89 -2.54 2.39 13.56
CA ALA A 89 -3.19 1.10 13.33
C ALA A 89 -4.46 1.21 12.47
N LEU A 90 -4.31 1.70 11.23
CA LEU A 90 -5.41 1.93 10.29
C LEU A 90 -6.34 0.71 10.17
N LYS A 91 -7.56 0.80 10.72
CA LYS A 91 -8.54 -0.30 10.74
C LYS A 91 -9.64 -0.13 9.72
N ASP A 92 -10.12 1.10 9.58
CA ASP A 92 -11.25 1.47 8.74
C ASP A 92 -10.84 2.62 7.82
N VAL A 93 -11.69 2.94 6.85
CA VAL A 93 -11.48 4.09 5.98
C VAL A 93 -11.36 5.34 6.84
N PHE A 94 -10.26 6.07 6.68
CA PHE A 94 -10.00 7.32 7.36
C PHE A 94 -10.20 8.48 6.38
N GLU A 95 -11.31 9.20 6.53
CA GLU A 95 -11.65 10.34 5.69
C GLU A 95 -11.25 11.62 6.40
N TYR A 96 -10.44 12.45 5.76
CA TYR A 96 -9.84 13.64 6.36
C TYR A 96 -9.67 14.78 5.38
N ARG A 97 -9.47 15.98 5.92
CA ARG A 97 -8.99 17.16 5.21
C ARG A 97 -8.01 17.95 6.08
N VAL A 98 -7.14 18.71 5.45
CA VAL A 98 -6.20 19.58 6.15
C VAL A 98 -6.76 21.01 6.21
N VAL A 99 -6.65 21.61 7.37
CA VAL A 99 -7.13 22.97 7.67
C VAL A 99 -5.96 23.78 8.19
N THR A 100 -5.79 24.95 7.60
CA THR A 100 -4.89 26.00 8.09
C THR A 100 -5.65 27.30 8.23
N PRO A 101 -5.11 28.36 8.83
CA PRO A 101 -5.79 29.65 8.92
C PRO A 101 -6.24 30.23 7.59
N SER A 102 -5.63 29.84 6.48
CA SER A 102 -5.92 30.40 5.15
C SER A 102 -6.48 29.41 4.15
N ILE A 103 -6.37 28.10 4.38
CA ILE A 103 -6.74 27.08 3.41
C ILE A 103 -7.47 25.93 4.12
N VAL A 104 -8.51 25.45 3.47
CA VAL A 104 -9.15 24.18 3.76
C VAL A 104 -9.06 23.33 2.49
N THR A 105 -8.46 22.17 2.58
CA THR A 105 -8.35 21.26 1.40
C THR A 105 -9.65 20.52 1.17
N ASP A 106 -9.76 19.88 0.02
CA ASP A 106 -10.81 18.88 -0.23
C ASP A 106 -10.68 17.70 0.75
N TRP A 107 -11.73 16.90 0.82
CA TRP A 107 -11.72 15.65 1.57
C TRP A 107 -10.89 14.59 0.85
N HIS A 108 -10.01 13.95 1.59
CA HIS A 108 -9.17 12.85 1.17
C HIS A 108 -9.53 11.61 1.98
N MET A 109 -9.13 10.44 1.51
CA MET A 109 -9.33 9.21 2.25
C MET A 109 -8.10 8.31 2.19
N VAL A 110 -7.90 7.55 3.25
CA VAL A 110 -6.94 6.45 3.35
C VAL A 110 -7.72 5.18 3.59
N ASN A 111 -7.48 4.19 2.76
CA ASN A 111 -8.21 2.92 2.76
C ASN A 111 -7.34 1.79 3.32
N PRO A 112 -7.83 1.03 4.30
CA PRO A 112 -7.17 -0.20 4.69
C PRO A 112 -7.41 -1.29 3.65
N TYR A 113 -6.39 -2.04 3.31
CA TYR A 113 -6.52 -3.24 2.51
C TYR A 113 -5.87 -4.43 3.20
N ASP A 114 -6.36 -5.62 2.90
CA ASP A 114 -5.80 -6.85 3.41
C ASP A 114 -4.99 -7.50 2.28
N PRO A 115 -3.64 -7.57 2.39
CA PRO A 115 -2.83 -8.17 1.36
C PRO A 115 -3.14 -9.67 1.24
N PRO A 116 -3.13 -10.24 0.03
CA PRO A 116 -3.30 -11.66 -0.16
C PRO A 116 -2.29 -12.46 0.65
N ALA A 117 -2.77 -13.42 1.41
CA ALA A 117 -1.96 -14.32 2.22
C ALA A 117 -2.19 -15.77 1.81
N LEU A 118 -1.10 -16.51 1.63
CA LEU A 118 -1.16 -17.94 1.37
C LEU A 118 -1.56 -18.68 2.65
N ARG A 119 -2.76 -19.28 2.66
CA ARG A 119 -3.34 -19.97 3.82
C ARG A 119 -2.91 -21.42 3.90
N SER A 120 -2.97 -22.12 2.77
CA SER A 120 -2.56 -23.51 2.67
C SER A 120 -1.97 -23.83 1.31
N ALA A 121 -1.17 -24.89 1.28
CA ALA A 121 -0.69 -25.51 0.07
C ALA A 121 -0.85 -27.02 0.18
N LYS A 122 -1.40 -27.64 -0.84
CA LYS A 122 -1.64 -29.09 -0.91
C LYS A 122 -1.04 -29.63 -2.19
N TRP A 123 -0.16 -30.59 -2.05
CA TRP A 123 0.48 -31.29 -3.13
C TRP A 123 -0.20 -32.64 -3.33
N LYS A 124 -0.53 -32.98 -4.55
CA LYS A 124 -1.03 -34.28 -4.94
C LYS A 124 -0.05 -34.86 -5.93
N ILE A 125 0.48 -36.03 -5.63
CA ILE A 125 1.50 -36.72 -6.41
C ILE A 125 0.92 -38.02 -6.94
N LEU A 126 0.92 -38.16 -8.27
CA LEU A 126 0.53 -39.37 -8.97
C LEU A 126 1.79 -40.01 -9.57
N PRO A 127 2.33 -41.07 -8.93
CA PRO A 127 3.49 -41.79 -9.43
C PRO A 127 3.22 -42.48 -10.76
N PRO A 128 4.25 -42.69 -11.60
CA PRO A 128 4.10 -43.47 -12.83
C PRO A 128 3.59 -44.87 -12.57
N SER A 129 2.70 -45.37 -13.43
CA SER A 129 2.03 -46.66 -13.27
C SER A 129 2.96 -47.85 -13.14
N TYR A 130 4.17 -47.79 -13.71
CA TYR A 130 5.17 -48.86 -13.64
C TYR A 130 5.72 -49.06 -12.22
N LEU A 131 5.64 -48.04 -11.35
CA LEU A 131 6.09 -48.15 -9.95
C LEU A 131 5.07 -48.85 -9.06
N LYS A 132 3.82 -49.04 -9.51
CA LYS A 132 2.72 -49.65 -8.76
C LYS A 132 2.51 -48.99 -7.38
N MET A 133 2.81 -47.72 -7.26
CA MET A 133 2.57 -46.89 -6.09
C MET A 133 1.22 -46.23 -6.22
N GLU A 134 0.54 -46.07 -5.09
CA GLU A 134 -0.68 -45.32 -5.02
C GLU A 134 -0.39 -43.79 -5.01
N GLU A 135 -1.36 -43.03 -5.43
CA GLU A 135 -1.40 -41.59 -5.29
C GLU A 135 -1.25 -41.20 -3.82
N PHE A 136 -0.50 -40.14 -3.53
CA PHE A 136 -0.36 -39.61 -2.18
C PHE A 136 -0.39 -38.10 -2.16
N GLU A 137 -0.77 -37.57 -1.00
CA GLU A 137 -0.87 -36.13 -0.77
C GLU A 137 0.14 -35.68 0.29
N HIS A 138 0.57 -34.44 0.16
CA HIS A 138 1.44 -33.79 1.11
C HIS A 138 0.93 -32.36 1.36
N ASP A 139 0.70 -32.04 2.63
CA ASP A 139 0.26 -30.71 3.04
C ASP A 139 1.47 -29.87 3.49
N GLY A 140 1.45 -28.59 3.15
CA GLY A 140 2.44 -27.63 3.59
C GLY A 140 3.22 -26.94 2.49
N PHE A 141 4.01 -25.97 2.93
CA PHE A 141 4.85 -25.14 2.08
C PHE A 141 6.26 -25.74 2.02
N GLY A 142 6.92 -25.56 0.88
CA GLY A 142 8.31 -25.98 0.71
C GLY A 142 8.48 -26.99 -0.42
N TYR A 143 9.40 -27.94 -0.23
CA TYR A 143 9.71 -28.92 -1.25
C TYR A 143 8.94 -30.21 -1.04
N VAL A 144 8.56 -30.85 -2.14
CA VAL A 144 7.97 -32.19 -2.18
C VAL A 144 8.92 -33.13 -2.90
N ARG A 145 8.96 -34.40 -2.48
CA ARG A 145 9.72 -35.46 -3.15
C ARG A 145 8.75 -36.33 -3.90
N ALA A 146 9.02 -36.52 -5.17
CA ALA A 146 8.25 -37.42 -6.05
C ALA A 146 9.18 -38.28 -6.88
N PRO A 147 8.81 -39.53 -7.21
CA PRO A 147 9.52 -40.33 -8.18
C PRO A 147 9.62 -39.64 -9.54
N GLU A 148 10.68 -39.92 -10.29
CA GLU A 148 10.82 -39.43 -11.65
C GLU A 148 9.64 -39.88 -12.53
N GLY A 149 9.10 -38.94 -13.32
CA GLY A 149 7.94 -39.17 -14.17
C GLY A 149 6.59 -39.12 -13.44
N SER A 150 6.56 -38.68 -12.19
CA SER A 150 5.31 -38.42 -11.49
C SER A 150 4.61 -37.15 -12.00
N GLU A 151 3.28 -37.22 -12.03
CA GLU A 151 2.46 -36.01 -12.19
C GLU A 151 2.26 -35.36 -10.83
N ILE A 152 2.47 -34.04 -10.75
CA ILE A 152 2.36 -33.27 -9.51
C ILE A 152 1.35 -32.16 -9.71
N SER A 153 0.33 -32.12 -8.85
CA SER A 153 -0.62 -31.03 -8.77
C SER A 153 -0.42 -30.25 -7.47
N LEU A 154 -0.44 -28.92 -7.56
CA LEU A 154 -0.34 -28.02 -6.42
C LEU A 154 -1.64 -27.22 -6.32
N THR A 155 -2.31 -27.35 -5.18
CA THR A 155 -3.46 -26.53 -4.83
C THR A 155 -3.05 -25.51 -3.76
N LEU A 156 -3.30 -24.22 -4.04
CA LEU A 156 -3.01 -23.13 -3.13
C LEU A 156 -4.31 -22.49 -2.68
N GLU A 157 -4.42 -22.23 -1.40
CA GLU A 157 -5.50 -21.43 -0.82
C GLU A 157 -4.96 -20.05 -0.45
N ILE A 158 -5.47 -19.02 -1.12
CA ILE A 158 -5.04 -17.65 -0.95
C ILE A 158 -6.24 -16.78 -0.60
N GLU A 159 -6.13 -16.00 0.46
CA GLU A 159 -7.21 -15.13 0.93
C GLU A 159 -6.66 -13.76 1.36
N PRO A 160 -7.27 -12.64 0.90
CA PRO A 160 -8.26 -12.55 -0.19
C PRO A 160 -7.67 -13.02 -1.52
N LEU A 161 -8.54 -13.40 -2.47
CA LEU A 161 -8.10 -13.89 -3.79
C LEU A 161 -7.41 -12.75 -4.56
N PRO A 162 -6.14 -12.88 -4.97
CA PRO A 162 -5.45 -11.88 -5.75
C PRO A 162 -5.91 -11.90 -7.21
N GLU A 163 -5.72 -10.79 -7.92
CA GLU A 163 -6.01 -10.70 -9.36
C GLU A 163 -5.08 -11.61 -10.19
N ARG A 164 -3.88 -11.86 -9.69
CA ARG A 164 -2.88 -12.69 -10.36
C ARG A 164 -2.08 -13.49 -9.36
N VAL A 165 -1.86 -14.75 -9.68
CA VAL A 165 -0.93 -15.64 -8.97
C VAL A 165 0.16 -16.09 -9.93
N GLU A 166 1.40 -16.01 -9.50
CA GLU A 166 2.55 -16.55 -10.24
C GLU A 166 3.28 -17.55 -9.33
N ALA A 167 3.34 -18.81 -9.76
CA ALA A 167 4.06 -19.84 -9.05
C ALA A 167 5.32 -20.22 -9.84
N LYS A 168 6.48 -20.23 -9.16
CA LYS A 168 7.74 -20.71 -9.74
C LYS A 168 8.13 -22.00 -9.06
N LEU A 169 8.25 -23.06 -9.83
CA LEU A 169 8.73 -24.36 -9.37
C LEU A 169 10.20 -24.54 -9.79
N PHE A 170 11.01 -24.99 -8.86
CA PHE A 170 12.43 -25.27 -9.11
C PHE A 170 12.70 -26.73 -8.83
N SER A 171 13.29 -27.43 -9.76
CA SER A 171 13.82 -28.78 -9.53
C SER A 171 15.22 -28.70 -8.96
N ILE A 172 15.50 -29.54 -7.97
CA ILE A 172 16.85 -29.67 -7.40
C ILE A 172 17.77 -30.37 -8.41
N ASP A 173 17.21 -31.25 -9.25
CA ASP A 173 17.95 -32.09 -10.21
C ASP A 173 17.78 -31.64 -11.68
N GLY A 174 17.21 -30.51 -11.95
CA GLY A 174 17.29 -29.80 -13.23
C GLY A 174 16.28 -30.15 -14.32
N ASN A 175 15.33 -31.07 -14.12
CA ASN A 175 14.30 -31.41 -15.12
C ASN A 175 12.89 -31.20 -14.57
N LEU A 176 12.29 -30.03 -14.85
CA LEU A 176 10.90 -29.75 -14.63
C LEU A 176 10.27 -29.27 -15.94
N SER A 177 9.34 -30.04 -16.50
CA SER A 177 8.45 -29.53 -17.55
C SER A 177 7.13 -29.09 -16.91
N LEU A 178 6.79 -27.82 -17.08
CA LEU A 178 5.50 -27.26 -16.66
C LEU A 178 4.58 -27.24 -17.89
N GLU A 179 3.49 -27.98 -17.84
CA GLU A 179 2.34 -27.76 -18.69
C GLU A 179 1.30 -27.00 -17.88
N GLY A 180 0.96 -25.78 -18.34
CA GLY A 180 -0.04 -24.91 -17.73
C GLY A 180 -1.31 -24.84 -18.57
#